data_852e4312b4450c4c6d9c1815940ab262
#
_entry.id   852e4312b4450c4c6d9c1815940ab262
#
_cell.length_a   1.000
_cell.length_b   1.000
_cell.length_c   1.000
_cell.angle_alpha   90.00
_cell.angle_beta   90.00
_cell.angle_gamma   90.00
#
_symmetry.space_group_name_H-M   'P 1'
#
loop_
_entity.id
_entity.type
_entity.pdbx_description
1 polymer ?
#
loop_
_entity_poly.entity_id
_entity_poly.type
_entity_poly.pdbx_seq_one_letter_code
_entity_poly.pdbx_strand_id
1 'polypeptide(L)'
;MKKLIYNKVIPFKGFTAINLFGFIFARKEYESRIERDYLRKFVLLNHELIHTAQYKELLYVFYLPLYMLNYAVNIFIYRFNFKKAYKNICFEREAFKYEYSNYYLDRRSKFSWLKFVFKR
;
A
#
# COMPACT_ATOMS: atom_id res chain seq x y z
N MET A 1 -5.34 4.74 -16.64
CA MET A 1 -5.71 4.98 -15.25
C MET A 1 -6.04 3.65 -14.56
N LYS A 2 -5.44 3.42 -13.40
CA LYS A 2 -5.70 2.19 -12.66
C LYS A 2 -7.09 2.21 -12.04
N LYS A 3 -7.79 1.10 -12.13
CA LYS A 3 -9.12 0.95 -11.57
C LYS A 3 -9.10 -0.05 -10.43
N LEU A 4 -10.03 0.13 -9.50
CA LEU A 4 -10.24 -0.85 -8.45
C LEU A 4 -10.96 -2.06 -9.05
N ILE A 5 -10.45 -3.25 -8.74
CA ILE A 5 -11.07 -4.51 -9.17
C ILE A 5 -11.80 -5.07 -7.95
N TYR A 6 -13.12 -4.97 -7.97
CA TYR A 6 -13.94 -5.44 -6.84
C TYR A 6 -14.17 -6.94 -6.95
N ASN A 7 -14.00 -7.62 -5.81
CA ASN A 7 -14.20 -9.07 -5.76
C ASN A 7 -14.49 -9.52 -4.32
N LYS A 8 -14.88 -10.78 -4.15
CA LYS A 8 -15.26 -11.33 -2.85
C LYS A 8 -14.15 -12.10 -2.16
N VAL A 9 -12.99 -12.24 -2.79
CA VAL A 9 -11.92 -13.13 -2.33
C VAL A 9 -10.72 -12.36 -1.80
N ILE A 10 -10.26 -11.37 -2.53
CA ILE A 10 -9.01 -10.63 -2.25
C ILE A 10 -9.34 -9.17 -1.97
N PRO A 11 -8.79 -8.57 -0.91
CA PRO A 11 -7.97 -9.14 0.16
C PRO A 11 -8.79 -9.92 1.19
N PHE A 12 -8.14 -10.39 2.24
CA PHE A 12 -8.83 -11.08 3.33
C PHE A 12 -9.87 -10.18 3.97
N LYS A 13 -10.89 -10.77 4.59
CA LYS A 13 -11.90 -10.02 5.32
C LYS A 13 -11.23 -9.12 6.37
N GLY A 14 -11.71 -7.89 6.48
CA GLY A 14 -11.14 -6.89 7.37
C GLY A 14 -10.21 -5.92 6.69
N PHE A 15 -9.76 -6.22 5.48
CA PHE A 15 -8.95 -5.31 4.67
C PHE A 15 -9.78 -4.77 3.51
N THR A 16 -9.60 -3.49 3.21
CA THR A 16 -10.39 -2.84 2.16
C THR A 16 -9.86 -3.12 0.78
N ALA A 17 -8.55 -3.03 0.59
CA ALA A 17 -7.91 -3.18 -0.71
C ALA A 17 -6.49 -3.67 -0.59
N ILE A 18 -5.96 -4.21 -1.69
CA ILE A 18 -4.57 -4.66 -1.77
C ILE A 18 -4.07 -4.47 -3.19
N ASN A 19 -2.78 -4.14 -3.32
CA ASN A 19 -2.11 -4.04 -4.61
C ASN A 19 -1.26 -5.30 -4.80
N LEU A 20 -1.56 -6.06 -5.86
CA LEU A 20 -0.77 -7.22 -6.24
C LEU A 20 -0.24 -7.00 -7.65
N PHE A 21 1.07 -6.82 -7.76
CA PHE A 21 1.78 -6.64 -9.04
C PHE A 21 1.22 -5.49 -9.88
N GLY A 22 0.70 -4.44 -9.23
CA GLY A 22 0.14 -3.27 -9.90
C GLY A 22 -1.37 -3.34 -10.10
N PHE A 23 -1.99 -4.49 -9.85
CA PHE A 23 -3.45 -4.62 -9.88
C PHE A 23 -4.01 -4.33 -8.50
N ILE A 24 -5.02 -3.45 -8.45
CA ILE A 24 -5.60 -3.02 -7.18
C ILE A 24 -6.93 -3.74 -6.98
N PHE A 25 -6.95 -4.64 -6.00
CA PHE A 25 -8.15 -5.42 -5.67
C PHE A 25 -8.79 -4.83 -4.42
N ALA A 26 -10.11 -4.70 -4.46
CA ALA A 26 -10.88 -4.23 -3.32
C ALA A 26 -12.03 -5.21 -3.04
N ARG A 27 -12.43 -5.29 -1.79
CA ARG A 27 -13.53 -6.17 -1.43
C ARG A 27 -14.85 -5.58 -1.90
N LYS A 28 -15.67 -6.42 -2.53
CA LYS A 28 -16.94 -6.00 -3.12
C LYS A 28 -17.90 -5.44 -2.08
N GLU A 29 -17.83 -5.92 -0.84
CA GLU A 29 -18.69 -5.44 0.24
C GLU A 29 -18.49 -3.97 0.57
N TYR A 30 -17.34 -3.39 0.19
CA TYR A 30 -17.05 -1.97 0.42
C TYR A 30 -17.26 -1.10 -0.81
N GLU A 31 -17.70 -1.70 -1.93
CA GLU A 31 -17.83 -0.97 -3.20
C GLU A 31 -18.70 0.27 -3.07
N SER A 32 -19.89 0.14 -2.48
CA SER A 32 -20.80 1.28 -2.37
C SER A 32 -20.23 2.40 -1.50
N ARG A 33 -19.51 2.05 -0.43
CA ARG A 33 -18.88 3.04 0.45
C ARG A 33 -17.76 3.78 -0.28
N ILE A 34 -16.93 3.05 -1.04
CA ILE A 34 -15.80 3.63 -1.75
C ILE A 34 -16.29 4.52 -2.88
N GLU A 35 -17.20 4.03 -3.71
CA GLU A 35 -17.67 4.77 -4.88
C GLU A 35 -18.49 6.00 -4.51
N ARG A 36 -19.15 5.96 -3.36
CA ARG A 36 -19.99 7.06 -2.89
C ARG A 36 -19.20 8.21 -2.26
N ASP A 37 -18.03 7.91 -1.69
CA ASP A 37 -17.19 8.88 -0.99
C ASP A 37 -15.97 9.20 -1.85
N TYR A 38 -16.04 10.34 -2.54
CA TYR A 38 -14.99 10.75 -3.48
C TYR A 38 -13.63 10.86 -2.80
N LEU A 39 -13.58 11.46 -1.61
CA LEU A 39 -12.31 11.63 -0.89
C LEU A 39 -11.72 10.28 -0.47
N ARG A 40 -12.55 9.40 0.05
CA ARG A 40 -12.10 8.07 0.46
C ARG A 40 -11.54 7.28 -0.72
N LYS A 41 -12.24 7.35 -1.86
CA LYS A 41 -11.78 6.67 -3.07
C LYS A 41 -10.45 7.26 -3.55
N PHE A 42 -10.32 8.58 -3.51
CA PHE A 42 -9.07 9.25 -3.90
C PHE A 42 -7.91 8.80 -3.03
N VAL A 43 -8.08 8.82 -1.70
CA VAL A 43 -7.02 8.44 -0.76
C VAL A 43 -6.64 6.97 -0.98
N LEU A 44 -7.62 6.10 -1.12
CA LEU A 44 -7.38 4.67 -1.32
C LEU A 44 -6.60 4.42 -2.62
N LEU A 45 -7.05 5.00 -3.73
CA LEU A 45 -6.37 4.84 -5.00
C LEU A 45 -4.96 5.41 -4.96
N ASN A 46 -4.80 6.58 -4.37
CA ASN A 46 -3.49 7.23 -4.28
C ASN A 46 -2.51 6.37 -3.49
N HIS A 47 -2.97 5.82 -2.36
CA HIS A 47 -2.17 4.90 -1.55
C HIS A 47 -1.71 3.69 -2.37
N GLU A 48 -2.65 3.05 -3.07
CA GLU A 48 -2.33 1.86 -3.85
C GLU A 48 -1.47 2.18 -5.08
N LEU A 49 -1.64 3.34 -5.68
CA LEU A 49 -0.80 3.75 -6.80
C LEU A 49 0.64 4.03 -6.38
N ILE A 50 0.84 4.48 -5.14
CA ILE A 50 2.20 4.59 -4.59
C ILE A 50 2.84 3.20 -4.53
N HIS A 51 2.08 2.18 -4.10
CA HIS A 51 2.57 0.81 -4.13
C HIS A 51 2.88 0.33 -5.55
N THR A 52 2.07 0.74 -6.54
CA THR A 52 2.36 0.40 -7.93
C THR A 52 3.71 0.95 -8.37
N ALA A 53 4.04 2.17 -7.97
CA ALA A 53 5.34 2.76 -8.27
C ALA A 53 6.47 1.96 -7.62
N GLN A 54 6.27 1.52 -6.37
CA GLN A 54 7.22 0.69 -5.65
C GLN A 54 7.42 -0.67 -6.34
N TYR A 55 6.33 -1.30 -6.80
CA TYR A 55 6.41 -2.55 -7.57
C TYR A 55 7.27 -2.37 -8.82
N LYS A 56 7.04 -1.29 -9.57
CA LYS A 56 7.79 -1.03 -10.80
C LYS A 56 9.28 -0.90 -10.52
N GLU A 57 9.64 -0.19 -9.46
CA GLU A 57 11.04 0.01 -9.08
C GLU A 57 11.73 -1.29 -8.72
N LEU A 58 10.99 -2.27 -8.25
CA LEU A 58 11.50 -3.56 -7.84
C LEU A 58 11.20 -4.66 -8.87
N LEU A 59 10.96 -4.25 -10.12
CA LEU A 59 10.74 -5.14 -11.27
C LEU A 59 9.59 -6.13 -11.03
N TYR A 60 8.62 -5.73 -10.22
CA TYR A 60 7.43 -6.51 -9.84
C TYR A 60 7.71 -7.79 -9.06
N VAL A 61 8.90 -8.38 -9.18
CA VAL A 61 9.22 -9.66 -8.51
C VAL A 61 9.86 -9.48 -7.14
N PHE A 62 10.58 -8.40 -6.92
CA PHE A 62 11.33 -8.20 -5.67
C PHE A 62 10.52 -7.50 -4.58
N TYR A 63 9.36 -6.92 -4.94
CA TYR A 63 8.56 -6.17 -3.98
C TYR A 63 8.05 -7.05 -2.83
N LEU A 64 7.36 -8.15 -3.16
CA LEU A 64 6.76 -9.00 -2.12
C LEU A 64 7.81 -9.64 -1.21
N PRO A 65 8.93 -10.19 -1.73
CA PRO A 65 9.96 -10.71 -0.84
C PRO A 65 10.52 -9.67 0.12
N LEU A 66 10.79 -8.45 -0.36
CA LEU A 66 11.30 -7.39 0.50
C LEU A 66 10.24 -6.89 1.48
N TYR A 67 8.99 -6.82 1.05
CA TYR A 67 7.87 -6.45 1.90
C TYR A 67 7.74 -7.45 3.07
N MET A 68 7.76 -8.74 2.75
CA MET A 68 7.63 -9.78 3.77
C MET A 68 8.82 -9.79 4.72
N LEU A 69 10.03 -9.57 4.20
CA LEU A 69 11.22 -9.50 5.05
C LEU A 69 11.14 -8.33 6.01
N ASN A 70 10.77 -7.16 5.53
CA ASN A 70 10.62 -5.97 6.37
C ASN A 70 9.54 -6.20 7.44
N TYR A 71 8.43 -6.82 7.05
CA TYR A 71 7.36 -7.13 7.99
C TYR A 71 7.85 -8.08 9.08
N ALA A 72 8.55 -9.15 8.70
CA ALA A 72 9.09 -10.13 9.66
C ALA A 72 10.03 -9.46 10.66
N VAL A 73 10.94 -8.62 10.18
CA VAL A 73 11.86 -7.87 11.06
C VAL A 73 11.07 -6.98 12.02
N ASN A 74 10.06 -6.29 11.49
CA ASN A 74 9.25 -5.38 12.31
C ASN A 74 8.44 -6.13 13.37
N ILE A 75 7.99 -7.35 13.08
CA ILE A 75 7.26 -8.16 14.07
C ILE A 75 8.13 -8.32 15.32
N PHE A 76 9.42 -8.61 15.17
CA PHE A 76 10.34 -8.73 16.30
C PHE A 76 10.65 -7.39 16.95
N ILE A 77 10.87 -6.34 16.14
CA ILE A 77 11.17 -5.00 16.67
C ILE A 77 10.03 -4.48 17.54
N TYR A 78 8.78 -4.67 17.09
CA TYR A 78 7.61 -4.16 17.79
C TYR A 78 6.94 -5.21 18.70
N ARG A 79 7.70 -6.25 19.06
CA ARG A 79 7.30 -7.26 20.05
C ARG A 79 5.97 -7.89 19.75
N PHE A 80 5.81 -8.35 18.48
CA PHE A 80 4.61 -9.04 17.99
C PHE A 80 3.34 -8.18 17.98
N ASN A 81 3.49 -6.86 17.98
CA ASN A 81 2.39 -5.97 17.66
C ASN A 81 2.25 -5.94 16.13
N PHE A 82 1.41 -6.81 15.60
CA PHE A 82 1.32 -7.04 14.16
C PHE A 82 0.83 -5.81 13.40
N LYS A 83 -0.12 -5.06 13.98
CA LYS A 83 -0.62 -3.84 13.35
C LYS A 83 0.47 -2.77 13.24
N LYS A 84 1.23 -2.59 14.32
CA LYS A 84 2.32 -1.61 14.33
C LYS A 84 3.44 -2.05 13.39
N ALA A 85 3.74 -3.35 13.35
CA ALA A 85 4.75 -3.90 12.45
C ALA A 85 4.36 -3.65 10.99
N TYR A 86 3.10 -3.86 10.64
CA TYR A 86 2.57 -3.61 9.29
C TYR A 86 2.70 -2.13 8.91
N LYS A 87 2.23 -1.24 9.78
CA LYS A 87 2.25 0.20 9.49
C LYS A 87 3.66 0.77 9.35
N ASN A 88 4.66 0.07 9.87
CA ASN A 88 6.04 0.52 9.82
C ASN A 88 6.87 -0.19 8.76
N ILE A 89 6.26 -0.99 7.89
CA ILE A 89 6.93 -1.48 6.70
C ILE A 89 7.29 -0.25 5.85
N CYS A 90 8.51 -0.18 5.33
CA CYS A 90 8.97 1.01 4.62
C CYS A 90 8.05 1.39 3.47
N PHE A 91 7.52 0.40 2.73
CA PHE A 91 6.59 0.66 1.63
C PHE A 91 5.28 1.26 2.12
N GLU A 92 4.77 0.76 3.26
CA GLU A 92 3.53 1.28 3.84
C GLU A 92 3.74 2.66 4.44
N ARG A 93 4.89 2.91 5.04
CA ARG A 93 5.18 4.23 5.63
C ARG A 93 5.18 5.31 4.55
N GLU A 94 5.76 5.04 3.40
CA GLU A 94 5.71 5.99 2.29
C GLU A 94 4.27 6.23 1.85
N ALA A 95 3.51 5.15 1.64
CA ALA A 95 2.15 5.25 1.16
C ALA A 95 1.23 5.99 2.14
N PHE A 96 1.30 5.66 3.42
CA PHE A 96 0.48 6.33 4.45
C PHE A 96 0.83 7.81 4.59
N LYS A 97 2.11 8.16 4.45
CA LYS A 97 2.52 9.56 4.59
C LYS A 97 1.99 10.45 3.47
N TYR A 98 1.90 9.90 2.25
CA TYR A 98 1.59 10.72 1.08
C TYR A 98 0.25 10.40 0.41
N GLU A 99 -0.57 9.55 1.03
CA GLU A 99 -1.84 9.14 0.42
C GLU A 99 -2.83 10.28 0.22
N TYR A 100 -2.70 11.37 0.98
CA TYR A 100 -3.56 12.55 0.84
C TYR A 100 -3.03 13.59 -0.16
N SER A 101 -1.83 13.40 -0.68
CA SER A 101 -1.20 14.40 -1.56
C SER A 101 -1.65 14.24 -3.00
N ASN A 102 -2.16 15.32 -3.60
CA ASN A 102 -2.56 15.33 -5.01
C ASN A 102 -1.38 15.25 -5.96
N TYR A 103 -0.19 15.64 -5.51
CA TYR A 103 0.95 15.86 -6.38
C TYR A 103 2.11 14.90 -6.14
N TYR A 104 2.03 14.09 -5.11
CA TYR A 104 3.17 13.27 -4.71
C TYR A 104 3.62 12.32 -5.82
N LEU A 105 2.68 11.61 -6.44
CA LEU A 105 3.02 10.64 -7.49
C LEU A 105 3.73 11.29 -8.68
N ASP A 106 3.32 12.51 -9.05
CA ASP A 106 3.93 13.23 -10.14
C ASP A 106 5.34 13.72 -9.83
N ARG A 107 5.61 14.00 -8.57
CA ARG A 107 6.88 14.56 -8.12
C ARG A 107 7.77 13.57 -7.41
N ARG A 108 7.29 12.37 -7.20
CA ARG A 108 7.98 11.34 -6.44
C ARG A 108 9.30 10.95 -7.11
N SER A 109 10.37 10.93 -6.31
CA SER A 109 11.66 10.43 -6.77
C SER A 109 11.65 8.90 -6.75
N LYS A 110 12.39 8.29 -7.67
CA LYS A 110 12.53 6.84 -7.69
C LYS A 110 13.16 6.36 -6.39
N PHE A 111 12.68 5.21 -5.92
CA PHE A 111 13.16 4.58 -4.69
C PHE A 111 12.96 5.45 -3.45
N SER A 112 11.91 6.28 -3.44
CA SER A 112 11.60 7.13 -2.29
C SER A 112 11.34 6.33 -1.02
N TRP A 113 10.89 5.06 -1.15
CA TRP A 113 10.66 4.19 0.01
C TRP A 113 11.95 3.92 0.81
N LEU A 114 13.13 4.08 0.20
CA LEU A 114 14.40 3.89 0.91
C LEU A 114 14.55 4.84 2.10
N LYS A 115 13.95 6.01 2.03
CA LYS A 115 14.01 6.99 3.13
C LYS A 115 13.36 6.46 4.40
N PHE A 116 12.50 5.48 4.27
CA PHE A 116 11.72 4.94 5.39
C PHE A 116 12.27 3.62 5.94
N VAL A 117 13.34 3.10 5.36
CA VAL A 117 13.90 1.82 5.81
C VAL A 117 14.51 1.94 7.21
N PHE A 118 15.27 2.99 7.44
CA PHE A 118 15.99 3.17 8.69
C PHE A 118 15.37 4.16 9.66
N LYS A 119 14.54 5.06 9.18
CA LYS A 119 13.85 6.02 10.04
C LYS A 119 12.56 5.42 10.60
N ARG A 120 12.43 5.44 11.90
CA ARG A 120 11.22 4.91 12.55
C ARG A 120 10.58 5.92 13.47
#